data_7c4ccd1a4922a738664ec7e12269ece8
#
_entry.id   7c4ccd1a4922a738664ec7e12269ece8
#
_cell.length_a   1.000
_cell.length_b   1.000
_cell.length_c   1.000
_cell.angle_alpha   90.00
_cell.angle_beta   90.00
_cell.angle_gamma   90.00
#
_symmetry.space_group_name_H-M   'P 1'
#
loop_
_entity.id
_entity.type
_entity.pdbx_description
1 polymer ?
#
loop_
_entity_poly.entity_id
_entity_poly.type
_entity_poly.pdbx_seq_one_letter_code
_entity_poly.pdbx_strand_id
1 'polypeptide(L)'
;MKVTFTAPNKLAKKQTYTPDKIKEYKKLVRERFLEETQNSRFAEDEPLEIYITVLAKMPKGATPEEQARMFNGRANNAKTPDLNKITKIVCEALEGVAYKDTVQITKVTAIKAWSVYPSVWVTIEGEERKSDGHA
;
A
#
# COMPACT_ATOMS: atom_id res chain seq x y z
N MET A 1 2.55 5.34 16.80
CA MET A 1 3.67 4.88 15.96
C MET A 1 3.29 5.04 14.50
N LYS A 2 4.25 5.36 13.68
CA LYS A 2 4.05 5.50 12.23
C LYS A 2 5.15 4.72 11.53
N VAL A 3 4.78 3.80 10.66
CA VAL A 3 5.74 3.00 9.90
C VAL A 3 5.46 3.13 8.41
N THR A 4 6.51 3.10 7.60
CA THR A 4 6.41 3.13 6.16
C THR A 4 7.27 2.02 5.58
N PHE A 5 6.74 1.33 4.58
CA PHE A 5 7.51 0.34 3.84
C PHE A 5 7.09 0.34 2.37
N THR A 6 7.88 -0.32 1.54
CA THR A 6 7.62 -0.42 0.11
C THR A 6 7.60 -1.88 -0.34
N ALA A 7 6.80 -2.14 -1.35
CA ALA A 7 6.77 -3.44 -2.02
C ALA A 7 6.76 -3.23 -3.53
N PRO A 8 7.23 -4.20 -4.32
CA PRO A 8 7.12 -4.09 -5.77
C PRO A 8 5.66 -4.09 -6.22
N ASN A 9 5.35 -3.36 -7.28
CA ASN A 9 4.02 -3.42 -7.89
C ASN A 9 3.99 -4.58 -8.90
N LYS A 10 3.64 -5.77 -8.44
CA LYS A 10 3.58 -6.98 -9.27
C LYS A 10 2.17 -7.33 -9.73
N LEU A 11 1.18 -6.57 -9.31
CA LEU A 11 -0.22 -6.81 -9.66
C LEU A 11 -0.71 -5.80 -10.71
N ALA A 12 0.17 -5.39 -11.61
CA ALA A 12 -0.13 -4.37 -12.60
C ALA A 12 -0.99 -4.86 -13.77
N LYS A 13 -1.09 -6.17 -13.97
CA LYS A 13 -1.82 -6.77 -15.10
C LYS A 13 -2.91 -7.70 -14.57
N LYS A 14 -4.01 -7.81 -15.32
CA LYS A 14 -5.11 -8.71 -14.93
C LYS A 14 -4.67 -10.14 -14.71
N GLN A 15 -3.71 -10.63 -15.47
CA GLN A 15 -3.21 -12.00 -15.37
C GLN A 15 -2.56 -12.29 -14.02
N THR A 16 -2.22 -11.24 -13.24
CA THR A 16 -1.57 -11.42 -11.94
C THR A 16 -2.55 -11.56 -10.78
N TYR A 17 -3.86 -11.50 -11.06
CA TYR A 17 -4.88 -11.63 -10.02
C TYR A 17 -5.39 -13.07 -9.85
N THR A 18 -4.56 -14.07 -10.13
CA THR A 18 -4.89 -15.46 -9.82
C THR A 18 -4.71 -15.72 -8.33
N PRO A 19 -5.43 -16.69 -7.74
CA PRO A 19 -5.29 -17.00 -6.31
C PRO A 19 -3.86 -17.25 -5.87
N ASP A 20 -3.10 -18.01 -6.66
CA ASP A 20 -1.71 -18.31 -6.31
C ASP A 20 -0.82 -17.08 -6.35
N LYS A 21 -0.97 -16.24 -7.35
CA LYS A 21 -0.18 -15.00 -7.47
C LYS A 21 -0.53 -13.99 -6.40
N ILE A 22 -1.79 -13.91 -6.02
CA ILE A 22 -2.22 -13.05 -4.90
C ILE A 22 -1.58 -13.54 -3.61
N LYS A 23 -1.57 -14.85 -3.38
CA LYS A 23 -0.96 -15.44 -2.19
C LYS A 23 0.55 -15.15 -2.14
N GLU A 24 1.24 -15.30 -3.26
CA GLU A 24 2.66 -14.96 -3.36
C GLU A 24 2.91 -13.48 -3.08
N TYR A 25 2.06 -12.61 -3.61
CA TYR A 25 2.20 -11.18 -3.39
C TYR A 25 1.95 -10.80 -1.93
N LYS A 26 0.96 -11.40 -1.29
CA LYS A 26 0.73 -11.18 0.14
C LYS A 26 1.94 -11.58 0.98
N LYS A 27 2.58 -12.68 0.63
CA LYS A 27 3.81 -13.12 1.30
C LYS A 27 4.92 -12.08 1.14
N LEU A 28 5.09 -11.56 -0.06
CA LEU A 28 6.09 -10.54 -0.35
C LEU A 28 5.82 -9.26 0.44
N VAL A 29 4.57 -8.83 0.51
CA VAL A 29 4.18 -7.64 1.29
C VAL A 29 4.53 -7.83 2.76
N ARG A 30 4.22 -9.00 3.34
CA ARG A 30 4.56 -9.30 4.74
C ARG A 30 6.07 -9.28 4.97
N GLU A 31 6.84 -9.90 4.08
CA GLU A 31 8.30 -9.93 4.19
C GLU A 31 8.89 -8.52 4.15
N ARG A 32 8.43 -7.69 3.23
CA ARG A 32 8.90 -6.31 3.13
C ARG A 32 8.53 -5.49 4.35
N PHE A 33 7.32 -5.67 4.86
CA PHE A 33 6.91 -5.00 6.09
C PHE A 33 7.84 -5.35 7.25
N LEU A 34 8.08 -6.64 7.46
CA LEU A 34 8.91 -7.10 8.57
C LEU A 34 10.35 -6.60 8.46
N GLU A 35 10.93 -6.64 7.27
CA GLU A 35 12.30 -6.16 7.04
C GLU A 35 12.42 -4.65 7.25
N GLU A 36 11.55 -3.87 6.61
CA GLU A 36 11.71 -2.42 6.59
C GLU A 36 11.22 -1.74 7.86
N THR A 37 10.38 -2.39 8.64
CA THR A 37 9.88 -1.85 9.91
C THR A 37 10.51 -2.50 11.13
N GLN A 38 11.46 -3.43 10.93
CA GLN A 38 12.13 -4.15 12.00
C GLN A 38 11.12 -4.88 12.91
N ASN A 39 10.19 -5.58 12.28
CA ASN A 39 9.16 -6.37 12.97
C ASN A 39 8.23 -5.52 13.85
N SER A 40 7.97 -4.28 13.49
CA SER A 40 7.04 -3.42 14.22
C SER A 40 5.64 -4.04 14.24
N ARG A 41 4.91 -3.81 15.32
CA ARG A 41 3.54 -4.28 15.45
C ARG A 41 2.73 -3.29 16.26
N PHE A 42 1.51 -3.05 15.82
CA PHE A 42 0.56 -2.19 16.53
C PHE A 42 -0.20 -3.00 17.58
N ALA A 43 -0.66 -2.33 18.62
CA ALA A 43 -1.48 -2.96 19.65
C ALA A 43 -2.78 -3.52 19.08
N GLU A 44 -3.30 -4.59 19.68
CA GLU A 44 -4.44 -5.34 19.12
C GLU A 44 -5.73 -4.55 19.00
N ASP A 45 -5.88 -3.49 19.75
CA ASP A 45 -7.10 -2.68 19.76
C ASP A 45 -6.85 -1.23 19.32
N GLU A 46 -5.65 -0.94 18.82
CA GLU A 46 -5.27 0.40 18.42
C GLU A 46 -5.97 0.80 17.11
N PRO A 47 -6.65 1.95 17.05
CA PRO A 47 -7.17 2.45 15.78
C PRO A 47 -6.04 2.82 14.84
N LEU A 48 -6.18 2.46 13.57
CA LEU A 48 -5.13 2.65 12.58
C LEU A 48 -5.63 3.41 11.37
N GLU A 49 -4.77 4.22 10.79
CA GLU A 49 -4.95 4.80 9.47
C GLU A 49 -3.92 4.20 8.54
N ILE A 50 -4.33 3.85 7.34
CA ILE A 50 -3.43 3.30 6.34
C ILE A 50 -3.45 4.15 5.07
N TYR A 51 -2.26 4.42 4.54
CA TYR A 51 -2.07 5.22 3.33
C TYR A 51 -1.33 4.35 2.32
N ILE A 52 -1.92 4.16 1.15
CA ILE A 52 -1.36 3.31 0.10
C ILE A 52 -1.20 4.13 -1.17
N THR A 53 0.01 4.19 -1.70
CA THR A 53 0.30 4.81 -2.98
C THR A 53 0.78 3.74 -3.94
N VAL A 54 0.00 3.50 -5.00
CA VAL A 54 0.34 2.53 -6.02
C VAL A 54 0.98 3.27 -7.18
N LEU A 55 2.28 3.08 -7.37
CA LEU A 55 3.03 3.71 -8.45
C LEU A 55 3.11 2.76 -9.63
N ALA A 56 2.54 3.18 -10.74
CA ALA A 56 2.57 2.44 -12.00
C ALA A 56 3.61 3.05 -12.93
N LYS A 57 4.31 2.20 -13.66
CA LYS A 57 5.32 2.66 -14.61
C LYS A 57 4.64 3.40 -15.76
N MET A 58 5.19 4.55 -16.11
CA MET A 58 4.72 5.31 -17.26
C MET A 58 4.83 4.47 -18.53
N PRO A 59 3.84 4.58 -19.46
CA PRO A 59 3.87 3.84 -20.72
C PRO A 59 5.13 4.12 -21.52
N LYS A 60 5.62 3.13 -22.23
CA LYS A 60 6.68 3.33 -23.21
C LYS A 60 6.18 4.24 -24.32
N GLY A 61 7.00 5.18 -24.76
CA GLY A 61 6.63 6.11 -25.82
C GLY A 61 5.85 7.32 -25.34
N ALA A 62 5.64 7.47 -24.05
CA ALA A 62 5.07 8.71 -23.52
C ALA A 62 5.99 9.88 -23.89
N THR A 63 5.40 10.94 -24.46
CA THR A 63 6.17 12.13 -24.83
C THR A 63 6.65 12.88 -23.59
N PRO A 64 7.68 13.74 -23.69
CA PRO A 64 8.08 14.56 -22.55
C PRO A 64 6.95 15.37 -21.94
N GLU A 65 6.03 15.89 -22.76
CA GLU A 65 4.88 16.63 -22.27
C GLU A 65 3.93 15.73 -21.49
N GLU A 66 3.65 14.53 -22.00
CA GLU A 66 2.82 13.55 -21.29
C GLU A 66 3.46 13.13 -19.98
N GLN A 67 4.78 12.90 -19.97
CA GLN A 67 5.50 12.56 -18.76
C GLN A 67 5.41 13.66 -17.71
N ALA A 68 5.55 14.92 -18.13
CA ALA A 68 5.42 16.05 -17.22
C ALA A 68 4.03 16.12 -16.59
N ARG A 69 2.98 15.88 -17.38
CA ARG A 69 1.60 15.84 -16.87
C ARG A 69 1.38 14.70 -15.88
N MET A 70 1.97 13.54 -16.15
CA MET A 70 1.91 12.38 -15.26
C MET A 70 2.59 12.67 -13.93
N PHE A 71 3.80 13.26 -13.94
CA PHE A 71 4.51 13.61 -12.72
C PHE A 71 3.80 14.70 -11.92
N ASN A 72 3.13 15.62 -12.59
CA ASN A 72 2.41 16.71 -11.92
C ASN A 72 1.02 16.30 -11.42
N GLY A 73 0.64 15.03 -11.58
CA GLY A 73 -0.67 14.55 -11.19
C GLY A 73 -1.81 15.04 -12.08
N ARG A 74 -1.49 15.64 -13.23
CA ARG A 74 -2.51 16.13 -14.18
C ARG A 74 -3.02 15.07 -15.12
N ALA A 75 -2.32 13.94 -15.23
CA ALA A 75 -2.74 12.78 -15.98
C ALA A 75 -2.89 11.60 -15.03
N ASN A 76 -4.12 11.25 -14.70
CA ASN A 76 -4.41 10.15 -13.80
C ASN A 76 -4.36 8.82 -14.53
N ASN A 77 -3.99 7.76 -13.81
CA ASN A 77 -3.97 6.42 -14.34
C ASN A 77 -5.34 5.76 -14.17
N ALA A 78 -6.10 5.68 -15.24
CA ALA A 78 -7.41 5.02 -15.25
C ALA A 78 -7.34 3.55 -15.67
N LYS A 79 -6.14 3.05 -15.90
CA LYS A 79 -5.92 1.66 -16.32
C LYS A 79 -5.45 0.81 -15.14
N THR A 80 -5.13 -0.45 -15.39
CA THR A 80 -4.54 -1.32 -14.36
C THR A 80 -3.27 -0.68 -13.77
N PRO A 81 -2.97 -0.95 -12.49
CA PRO A 81 -3.63 -1.88 -11.59
C PRO A 81 -4.95 -1.37 -10.99
N ASP A 82 -5.77 -2.28 -10.52
CA ASP A 82 -7.02 -1.96 -9.83
C ASP A 82 -6.71 -1.55 -8.39
N LEU A 83 -6.92 -0.28 -8.09
CA LEU A 83 -6.57 0.29 -6.80
C LEU A 83 -7.32 -0.38 -5.63
N ASN A 84 -8.61 -0.66 -5.80
CA ASN A 84 -9.39 -1.30 -4.76
C ASN A 84 -8.90 -2.72 -4.45
N LYS A 85 -8.56 -3.48 -5.48
CA LYS A 85 -8.03 -4.84 -5.30
C LYS A 85 -6.69 -4.84 -4.60
N ILE A 86 -5.77 -3.97 -5.02
CA ILE A 86 -4.44 -3.89 -4.39
C ILE A 86 -4.58 -3.47 -2.93
N THR A 87 -5.41 -2.48 -2.65
CA THR A 87 -5.65 -2.01 -1.28
C THR A 87 -6.14 -3.15 -0.39
N LYS A 88 -7.12 -3.92 -0.86
CA LYS A 88 -7.64 -5.07 -0.11
C LYS A 88 -6.56 -6.12 0.13
N ILE A 89 -5.79 -6.45 -0.90
CA ILE A 89 -4.71 -7.44 -0.82
C ILE A 89 -3.66 -7.01 0.21
N VAL A 90 -3.24 -5.75 0.17
CA VAL A 90 -2.25 -5.23 1.11
C VAL A 90 -2.77 -5.27 2.55
N CYS A 91 -3.99 -4.80 2.77
CA CYS A 91 -4.59 -4.82 4.11
C CYS A 91 -4.72 -6.23 4.67
N GLU A 92 -5.16 -7.18 3.85
CA GLU A 92 -5.26 -8.59 4.26
C GLU A 92 -3.89 -9.22 4.51
N ALA A 93 -2.90 -8.87 3.70
CA ALA A 93 -1.54 -9.39 3.86
C ALA A 93 -0.93 -9.01 5.21
N LEU A 94 -1.24 -7.81 5.69
CA LEU A 94 -0.68 -7.28 6.94
C LEU A 94 -1.41 -7.74 8.18
N GLU A 95 -2.60 -8.33 8.03
CA GLU A 95 -3.34 -8.90 9.15
C GLU A 95 -2.58 -10.05 9.77
N GLY A 96 -2.44 -10.02 11.07
CA GLY A 96 -1.65 -11.00 11.82
C GLY A 96 -0.17 -10.68 11.90
N VAL A 97 0.30 -9.69 11.15
CA VAL A 97 1.71 -9.31 11.09
C VAL A 97 1.91 -7.89 11.62
N ALA A 98 1.26 -6.91 11.01
CA ALA A 98 1.33 -5.51 11.43
C ALA A 98 0.30 -5.18 12.50
N TYR A 99 -0.86 -5.77 12.42
CA TYR A 99 -1.99 -5.59 13.33
C TYR A 99 -2.77 -6.90 13.42
N LYS A 100 -3.62 -7.01 14.42
CA LYS A 100 -4.36 -8.26 14.65
C LYS A 100 -5.47 -8.46 13.63
N ASP A 101 -6.22 -7.39 13.34
CA ASP A 101 -7.44 -7.48 12.55
C ASP A 101 -7.64 -6.23 11.71
N THR A 102 -8.06 -6.40 10.47
CA THR A 102 -8.37 -5.28 9.58
C THR A 102 -9.47 -4.36 10.12
N VAL A 103 -10.28 -4.83 11.06
CA VAL A 103 -11.28 -4.01 11.77
C VAL A 103 -10.64 -2.80 12.46
N GLN A 104 -9.36 -2.89 12.83
CA GLN A 104 -8.64 -1.78 13.46
C GLN A 104 -8.43 -0.60 12.51
N ILE A 105 -8.51 -0.83 11.20
CA ILE A 105 -8.30 0.22 10.21
C ILE A 105 -9.55 1.10 10.15
N THR A 106 -9.41 2.35 10.59
CA THR A 106 -10.51 3.31 10.63
C THR A 106 -10.53 4.28 9.46
N LYS A 107 -9.40 4.37 8.75
CA LYS A 107 -9.28 5.24 7.59
C LYS A 107 -8.32 4.63 6.58
N VAL A 108 -8.75 4.59 5.33
CA VAL A 108 -7.91 4.15 4.21
C VAL A 108 -7.82 5.29 3.21
N THR A 109 -6.59 5.67 2.88
CA THR A 109 -6.34 6.61 1.79
C THR A 109 -5.48 5.90 0.76
N ALA A 110 -6.00 5.74 -0.44
CA ALA A 110 -5.31 5.01 -1.49
C ALA A 110 -5.35 5.81 -2.79
N ILE A 111 -4.20 5.93 -3.43
CA ILE A 111 -4.08 6.62 -4.70
C ILE A 111 -3.22 5.82 -5.66
N LYS A 112 -3.45 6.04 -6.96
CA LYS A 112 -2.56 5.58 -8.02
C LYS A 112 -1.86 6.79 -8.61
N ALA A 113 -0.58 6.62 -8.92
CA ALA A 113 0.21 7.66 -9.57
C ALA A 113 1.17 7.02 -10.57
N TRP A 114 1.72 7.86 -11.42
CA TRP A 114 2.73 7.42 -12.39
C TRP A 114 4.12 7.56 -11.80
N SER A 115 5.03 6.66 -12.20
CA SER A 115 6.42 6.70 -11.76
C SER A 115 7.33 6.08 -12.82
N VAL A 116 8.61 6.31 -12.66
CA VAL A 116 9.63 5.62 -13.47
C VAL A 116 9.74 4.16 -13.04
N TYR A 117 9.60 3.90 -11.72
CA TYR A 117 9.68 2.55 -11.18
C TYR A 117 8.36 2.15 -10.54
N PRO A 118 7.78 1.00 -10.94
CA PRO A 118 6.56 0.52 -10.31
C PRO A 118 6.84 0.08 -8.88
N SER A 119 6.02 0.56 -7.95
CA SER A 119 6.15 0.21 -6.55
C SER A 119 4.85 0.50 -5.81
N VAL A 120 4.74 -0.05 -4.60
CA VAL A 120 3.60 0.22 -3.70
C VAL A 120 4.19 0.73 -2.39
N TRP A 121 3.79 1.93 -2.01
CA TRP A 121 4.21 2.55 -0.76
C TRP A 121 3.07 2.45 0.25
N VAL A 122 3.39 1.96 1.44
CA VAL A 122 2.39 1.78 2.49
C VAL A 122 2.86 2.45 3.76
N THR A 123 2.01 3.32 4.31
CA THR A 123 2.24 3.94 5.62
C THR A 123 1.09 3.55 6.54
N ILE A 124 1.41 3.10 7.74
CA ILE A 124 0.43 2.80 8.77
C ILE A 124 0.71 3.71 9.95
N GLU A 125 -0.32 4.42 10.39
CA GLU A 125 -0.23 5.33 11.51
C GLU A 125 -1.22 4.92 12.59
N GLY A 126 -0.71 4.64 13.78
CA GLY A 126 -1.53 4.29 14.91
C GLY A 126 -1.90 5.50 15.73
N GLU A 127 -3.07 5.43 16.35
CA GLU A 127 -3.50 6.42 17.29
C GLU A 127 -2.93 6.07 18.66
N GLU A 128 -1.93 6.82 19.11
CA GLU A 128 -1.35 6.58 20.42
C GLU A 128 -2.36 6.89 21.51
N ARG A 129 -2.61 5.92 22.38
CA ARG A 129 -3.38 6.16 23.56
C ARG A 129 -2.53 6.97 24.53
N LYS A 130 -3.06 8.12 24.91
CA LYS A 130 -2.42 8.89 25.96
C LYS A 130 -2.60 8.15 27.27
N SER A 131 -1.50 7.87 27.90
CA SER A 131 -1.50 7.09 29.15
C SER A 131 -2.23 7.77 30.30
N ASP A 132 -2.40 9.09 30.25
CA ASP A 132 -3.16 9.77 31.28
C ASP A 132 -4.64 9.67 31.05
N GLY A 133 -4.92 8.98 30.14
CA GLY A 133 -6.19 8.78 29.93
C GLY A 133 -7.01 9.82 29.79
N HIS A 134 -6.62 10.30 29.87
CA HIS A 134 -7.47 10.71 29.71
C HIS A 134 -8.31 9.91 29.72
N ALA A 135 -8.12 9.51 30.14
CA ALA A 135 -8.96 8.37 30.12
C ALA A 135 -10.35 8.61 29.86
#